data_1153b044d1ebbb08cad920aca872923b
#
_entry.id   1153b044d1ebbb08cad920aca872923b
#
_cell.length_a   1.000
_cell.length_b   1.000
_cell.length_c   1.000
_cell.angle_alpha   90.00
_cell.angle_beta   90.00
_cell.angle_gamma   90.00
#
_symmetry.space_group_name_H-M   'P 1'
#
loop_
_entity.id
_entity.type
_entity.pdbx_description
1 polymer ?
#
loop_
_entity_poly.entity_id
_entity_poly.type
_entity_poly.pdbx_seq_one_letter_code
_entity_poly.pdbx_strand_id
1 'polypeptide(L)'
;MLRVLVRLVVVAVLLAAAFAVLSYTGLLVPVAADRSSSMAPSIPVCDGRALAEGFTYKFRDPRRGETVAIHASSAPGGRVTPDPDARDLVLMKRVVGVPGDQVLVRAGSVFVNGVKIDDITTAPFPKAELLGDQYFVLDDNRSFAKDSRDFGPVLRDAIFGRVFLVFWPLRDIGSPESRRPGPPPGQVRCD
;
A
#
# COMPACT_ATOMS: atom_id res chain seq x y z
N MET A 1 -7.24 -37.15 -24.19
CA MET A 1 -7.90 -35.93 -23.75
C MET A 1 -8.33 -35.98 -22.26
N LEU A 2 -9.07 -36.99 -21.80
CA LEU A 2 -9.56 -37.10 -20.40
C LEU A 2 -8.43 -37.02 -19.34
N ARG A 3 -7.32 -37.74 -19.55
CA ARG A 3 -6.16 -37.75 -18.62
C ARG A 3 -5.49 -36.36 -18.50
N VAL A 4 -5.47 -35.57 -19.55
CA VAL A 4 -4.93 -34.18 -19.53
C VAL A 4 -5.88 -33.27 -18.76
N LEU A 5 -7.18 -33.38 -19.03
CA LEU A 5 -8.19 -32.61 -18.32
C LEU A 5 -8.16 -32.89 -16.81
N VAL A 6 -8.10 -34.16 -16.42
CA VAL A 6 -8.01 -34.57 -15.00
C VAL A 6 -6.76 -33.98 -14.35
N ARG A 7 -5.60 -34.01 -15.01
CA ARG A 7 -4.35 -33.41 -14.48
C ARG A 7 -4.50 -31.90 -14.30
N LEU A 8 -5.10 -31.19 -15.26
CA LEU A 8 -5.32 -29.74 -15.15
C LEU A 8 -6.25 -29.40 -13.99
N VAL A 9 -7.33 -30.17 -13.80
CA VAL A 9 -8.25 -29.98 -12.68
C VAL A 9 -7.55 -30.23 -11.33
N VAL A 10 -6.77 -31.29 -11.22
CA VAL A 10 -6.01 -31.59 -10.00
C VAL A 10 -5.02 -30.46 -9.68
N VAL A 11 -4.28 -29.98 -10.67
CA VAL A 11 -3.35 -28.84 -10.50
C VAL A 11 -4.11 -27.58 -10.04
N ALA A 12 -5.25 -27.27 -10.67
CA ALA A 12 -6.05 -26.11 -10.30
C ALA A 12 -6.56 -26.20 -8.84
N VAL A 13 -7.02 -27.38 -8.42
CA VAL A 13 -7.47 -27.63 -7.05
C VAL A 13 -6.32 -27.48 -6.05
N LEU A 14 -5.14 -28.01 -6.37
CA LEU A 14 -3.96 -27.89 -5.50
C LEU A 14 -3.50 -26.43 -5.37
N LEU A 15 -3.52 -25.66 -6.46
CA LEU A 15 -3.19 -24.24 -6.44
C LEU A 15 -4.21 -23.43 -5.63
N ALA A 16 -5.50 -23.73 -5.77
CA ALA A 16 -6.55 -23.10 -4.98
C ALA A 16 -6.41 -23.41 -3.48
N ALA A 17 -6.11 -24.67 -3.14
CA ALA A 17 -5.86 -25.08 -1.76
C ALA A 17 -4.62 -24.38 -1.16
N ALA A 18 -3.52 -24.33 -1.92
CA ALA A 18 -2.31 -23.61 -1.50
C ALA A 18 -2.59 -22.11 -1.28
N PHE A 19 -3.31 -21.48 -2.20
CA PHE A 19 -3.72 -20.07 -2.06
C PHE A 19 -4.58 -19.88 -0.81
N ALA A 20 -5.55 -20.76 -0.55
CA ALA A 20 -6.41 -20.70 0.63
C ALA A 20 -5.59 -20.82 1.93
N VAL A 21 -4.62 -21.73 1.98
CA VAL A 21 -3.72 -21.89 3.14
C VAL A 21 -2.86 -20.64 3.34
N LEU A 22 -2.26 -20.10 2.29
CA LEU A 22 -1.44 -18.88 2.35
C LEU A 22 -2.26 -17.66 2.80
N SER A 23 -3.51 -17.57 2.35
CA SER A 23 -4.42 -16.51 2.78
C SER A 23 -4.84 -16.68 4.24
N TYR A 24 -5.16 -17.90 4.65
CA TYR A 24 -5.54 -18.21 6.04
C TYR A 24 -4.39 -17.93 7.03
N THR A 25 -3.15 -18.19 6.64
CA THR A 25 -1.96 -17.90 7.47
C THR A 25 -1.54 -16.43 7.44
N GLY A 26 -2.22 -15.58 6.68
CA GLY A 26 -1.85 -14.17 6.50
C GLY A 26 -0.56 -13.96 5.70
N LEU A 27 -0.01 -15.01 5.10
CA LEU A 27 1.19 -14.91 4.27
C LEU A 27 0.90 -14.29 2.92
N LEU A 28 -0.33 -14.43 2.42
CA LEU A 28 -0.80 -13.82 1.19
C LEU A 28 -2.20 -13.24 1.41
N VAL A 29 -2.34 -11.93 1.35
CA VAL A 29 -3.58 -11.24 1.63
C VAL A 29 -4.07 -10.50 0.39
N PRO A 30 -5.22 -10.88 -0.18
CA PRO A 30 -5.84 -10.07 -1.22
C PRO A 30 -6.37 -8.77 -0.61
N VAL A 31 -5.97 -7.65 -1.18
CA VAL A 31 -6.37 -6.31 -0.77
C VAL A 31 -7.12 -5.66 -1.92
N ALA A 32 -8.33 -5.19 -1.65
CA ALA A 32 -9.08 -4.38 -2.60
C ALA A 32 -8.70 -2.90 -2.40
N ALA A 33 -8.49 -2.17 -3.49
CA ALA A 33 -8.53 -0.73 -3.41
C ALA A 33 -9.95 -0.37 -2.96
N ASP A 34 -10.03 0.45 -1.92
CA ASP A 34 -11.29 1.09 -1.62
C ASP A 34 -11.72 1.97 -2.82
N ARG A 35 -12.95 2.43 -2.83
CA ARG A 35 -13.43 3.33 -3.89
C ARG A 35 -12.70 4.68 -3.89
N SER A 36 -11.72 4.86 -3.01
CA SER A 36 -10.82 6.01 -3.02
C SER A 36 -9.80 5.85 -4.15
N SER A 37 -9.45 6.95 -4.76
CA SER A 37 -8.37 6.99 -5.75
C SER A 37 -7.01 7.25 -5.11
N SER A 38 -6.85 6.92 -3.82
CA SER A 38 -5.69 7.34 -3.02
C SER A 38 -4.36 6.81 -3.54
N MET A 39 -4.34 5.58 -4.06
CA MET A 39 -3.13 4.95 -4.61
C MET A 39 -3.06 5.02 -6.15
N ALA A 40 -3.88 5.84 -6.79
CA ALA A 40 -3.78 6.04 -8.23
C ALA A 40 -2.53 6.85 -8.60
N PRO A 41 -1.90 6.57 -9.73
CA PRO A 41 -2.22 5.56 -10.73
C PRO A 41 -1.63 4.16 -10.45
N SER A 42 -0.88 3.99 -9.36
CA SER A 42 -0.18 2.73 -9.08
C SER A 42 -1.12 1.57 -8.84
N ILE A 43 -2.26 1.85 -8.23
CA ILE A 43 -3.37 0.91 -8.08
C ILE A 43 -4.59 1.54 -8.76
N PRO A 44 -5.23 0.85 -9.71
CA PRO A 44 -6.37 1.37 -10.45
C PRO A 44 -7.52 1.80 -9.54
N VAL A 45 -8.18 2.87 -9.92
CA VAL A 45 -9.35 3.40 -9.20
C VAL A 45 -10.54 2.46 -9.38
N CYS A 46 -11.41 2.41 -8.39
CA CYS A 46 -12.70 1.71 -8.34
C CYS A 46 -12.60 0.20 -8.12
N ASP A 47 -11.90 -0.53 -8.99
CA ASP A 47 -11.89 -2.00 -8.98
C ASP A 47 -10.49 -2.58 -8.74
N GLY A 48 -9.50 -1.75 -8.44
CA GLY A 48 -8.13 -2.21 -8.25
C GLY A 48 -8.04 -3.29 -7.17
N ARG A 49 -7.48 -4.45 -7.53
CA ARG A 49 -7.21 -5.53 -6.58
C ARG A 49 -5.72 -5.86 -6.60
N ALA A 50 -5.16 -5.97 -5.43
CA ALA A 50 -3.76 -6.24 -5.25
C ALA A 50 -3.54 -7.40 -4.28
N LEU A 51 -2.37 -8.02 -4.35
CA LEU A 51 -1.92 -8.99 -3.38
C LEU A 51 -0.84 -8.37 -2.50
N ALA A 52 -1.04 -8.47 -1.20
CA ALA A 52 -0.03 -8.19 -0.20
C ALA A 52 0.52 -9.51 0.36
N GLU A 53 1.82 -9.54 0.66
CA GLU A 53 2.46 -10.66 1.31
C GLU A 53 3.21 -10.21 2.57
N GLY A 54 3.07 -10.98 3.65
CA GLY A 54 3.73 -10.70 4.93
C GLY A 54 5.06 -11.40 5.12
N PHE A 55 5.46 -12.26 4.16
CA PHE A 55 6.65 -13.10 4.29
C PHE A 55 7.96 -12.28 4.24
N THR A 56 8.08 -11.37 3.29
CA THR A 56 9.29 -10.54 3.11
C THR A 56 9.64 -9.79 4.39
N TYR A 57 8.66 -9.27 5.10
CA TYR A 57 8.87 -8.44 6.29
C TYR A 57 9.13 -9.24 7.58
N LYS A 58 9.20 -10.56 7.48
CA LYS A 58 9.76 -11.42 8.55
C LYS A 58 11.31 -11.47 8.50
N PHE A 59 11.90 -11.12 7.36
CA PHE A 59 13.35 -11.23 7.13
C PHE A 59 14.03 -9.88 6.91
N ARG A 60 13.28 -8.86 6.58
CA ARG A 60 13.80 -7.49 6.40
C ARG A 60 12.72 -6.44 6.63
N ASP A 61 13.15 -5.24 6.84
CA ASP A 61 12.26 -4.11 6.99
C ASP A 61 11.76 -3.54 5.65
N PRO A 62 10.63 -2.79 5.68
CA PRO A 62 10.15 -2.03 4.54
C PRO A 62 11.19 -1.04 4.02
N ARG A 63 11.23 -0.85 2.70
CA ARG A 63 12.16 0.06 2.03
C ARG A 63 11.43 1.22 1.37
N ARG A 64 12.13 2.35 1.19
CA ARG A 64 11.58 3.48 0.43
C ARG A 64 11.14 3.05 -0.98
N GLY A 65 9.99 3.55 -1.40
CA GLY A 65 9.39 3.22 -2.70
C GLY A 65 8.49 1.99 -2.68
N GLU A 66 8.55 1.14 -1.66
CA GLU A 66 7.66 -0.02 -1.55
C GLU A 66 6.24 0.41 -1.21
N THR A 67 5.27 -0.27 -1.81
CA THR A 67 3.86 -0.15 -1.43
C THR A 67 3.57 -1.16 -0.33
N VAL A 68 3.07 -0.67 0.79
CA VAL A 68 2.82 -1.47 1.99
C VAL A 68 1.33 -1.53 2.31
N ALA A 69 0.93 -2.63 2.93
CA ALA A 69 -0.38 -2.82 3.53
C ALA A 69 -0.26 -2.62 5.05
N ILE A 70 -1.13 -1.78 5.59
CA ILE A 70 -1.09 -1.29 6.96
C ILE A 70 -2.43 -1.59 7.61
N HIS A 71 -2.41 -2.18 8.79
CA HIS A 71 -3.58 -2.28 9.65
C HIS A 71 -3.94 -0.91 10.21
N ALA A 72 -5.22 -0.61 10.24
CA ALA A 72 -5.72 0.64 10.78
C ALA A 72 -7.11 0.48 11.39
N SER A 73 -7.45 1.36 12.32
CA SER A 73 -8.77 1.54 12.87
C SER A 73 -9.42 2.81 12.34
N SER A 74 -10.74 2.82 12.24
CA SER A 74 -11.52 3.98 11.89
C SER A 74 -12.31 4.49 13.11
N ALA A 75 -11.99 5.66 13.58
CA ALA A 75 -12.73 6.31 14.68
C ALA A 75 -13.98 7.08 14.17
N PRO A 76 -14.97 7.34 15.04
CA PRO A 76 -16.08 8.23 14.72
C PRO A 76 -15.59 9.58 14.17
N GLY A 77 -16.23 10.09 13.12
CA GLY A 77 -15.78 11.30 12.41
C GLY A 77 -14.80 11.03 11.25
N GLY A 78 -14.53 9.76 10.92
CA GLY A 78 -13.71 9.38 9.77
C GLY A 78 -12.21 9.53 9.99
N ARG A 79 -11.76 9.71 11.24
CA ARG A 79 -10.33 9.68 11.56
C ARG A 79 -9.82 8.24 11.40
N VAL A 80 -8.80 8.08 10.60
CA VAL A 80 -8.10 6.81 10.41
C VAL A 80 -6.80 6.85 11.20
N THR A 81 -6.53 5.81 11.96
CA THR A 81 -5.29 5.69 12.75
C THR A 81 -4.64 4.34 12.46
N PRO A 82 -3.39 4.30 12.01
CA PRO A 82 -2.64 3.05 11.93
C PRO A 82 -2.58 2.35 13.29
N ASP A 83 -2.92 1.07 13.30
CA ASP A 83 -3.08 0.29 14.53
C ASP A 83 -2.73 -1.18 14.22
N PRO A 84 -1.68 -1.74 14.85
CA PRO A 84 -1.23 -3.10 14.59
C PRO A 84 -2.25 -4.16 15.00
N ASP A 85 -3.15 -3.84 15.94
CA ASP A 85 -4.16 -4.77 16.45
C ASP A 85 -5.49 -4.70 15.69
N ALA A 86 -5.70 -3.64 14.91
CA ALA A 86 -6.91 -3.47 14.11
C ALA A 86 -6.96 -4.48 12.95
N ARG A 87 -8.19 -4.90 12.61
CA ARG A 87 -8.46 -5.79 11.48
C ARG A 87 -9.60 -5.31 10.58
N ASP A 88 -10.19 -4.19 10.94
CA ASP A 88 -11.37 -3.62 10.29
C ASP A 88 -11.02 -2.79 9.04
N LEU A 89 -9.81 -2.27 8.97
CA LEU A 89 -9.36 -1.45 7.85
C LEU A 89 -7.93 -1.79 7.43
N VAL A 90 -7.72 -1.94 6.13
CA VAL A 90 -6.40 -2.07 5.52
C VAL A 90 -6.13 -0.85 4.65
N LEU A 91 -5.06 -0.14 4.94
CA LEU A 91 -4.57 0.96 4.12
C LEU A 91 -3.45 0.46 3.21
N MET A 92 -3.47 0.86 1.96
CA MET A 92 -2.32 0.73 1.06
C MET A 92 -1.65 2.09 0.93
N LYS A 93 -0.35 2.14 1.19
CA LYS A 93 0.44 3.39 1.16
C LYS A 93 1.83 3.12 0.60
N ARG A 94 2.50 4.18 0.13
CA ARG A 94 3.89 4.10 -0.31
C ARG A 94 4.83 4.59 0.78
N VAL A 95 5.85 3.80 1.08
CA VAL A 95 6.93 4.20 2.00
C VAL A 95 7.77 5.29 1.35
N VAL A 96 7.84 6.42 2.03
CA VAL A 96 8.60 7.59 1.58
C VAL A 96 9.80 7.83 2.48
N GLY A 97 9.64 7.64 3.79
CA GLY A 97 10.71 7.72 4.78
C GLY A 97 10.80 6.44 5.60
N VAL A 98 12.01 6.09 6.00
CA VAL A 98 12.35 4.94 6.84
C VAL A 98 13.03 5.41 8.12
N PRO A 99 13.19 4.57 9.16
CA PRO A 99 13.88 4.94 10.39
C PRO A 99 15.21 5.65 10.15
N GLY A 100 15.44 6.75 10.86
CA GLY A 100 16.62 7.62 10.72
C GLY A 100 16.50 8.71 9.65
N ASP A 101 15.42 8.73 8.86
CA ASP A 101 15.21 9.79 7.88
C ASP A 101 14.63 11.06 8.50
N GLN A 102 14.98 12.18 7.89
CA GLN A 102 14.29 13.45 8.08
C GLN A 102 13.35 13.70 6.90
N VAL A 103 12.05 13.77 7.17
CA VAL A 103 11.03 14.05 6.15
C VAL A 103 10.49 15.46 6.34
N LEU A 104 10.36 16.19 5.24
CA LEU A 104 9.77 17.53 5.17
C LEU A 104 8.90 17.61 3.92
N VAL A 105 7.69 18.13 4.07
CA VAL A 105 6.87 18.49 2.89
C VAL A 105 6.69 20.01 2.87
N ARG A 106 7.29 20.66 1.87
CA ARG A 106 7.28 22.11 1.72
C ARG A 106 7.12 22.52 0.26
N ALA A 107 6.38 23.60 0.06
CA ALA A 107 6.14 24.18 -1.28
C ALA A 107 5.68 23.14 -2.31
N GLY A 108 4.81 22.22 -1.90
CA GLY A 108 4.27 21.19 -2.77
C GLY A 108 5.22 20.01 -3.07
N SER A 109 6.38 19.95 -2.46
CA SER A 109 7.38 18.91 -2.72
C SER A 109 7.76 18.17 -1.44
N VAL A 110 8.09 16.88 -1.60
CA VAL A 110 8.54 15.99 -0.51
C VAL A 110 10.08 15.95 -0.53
N PHE A 111 10.66 16.17 0.63
CA PHE A 111 12.11 16.10 0.85
C PHE A 111 12.41 15.01 1.89
N VAL A 112 13.40 14.20 1.58
CA VAL A 112 13.95 13.20 2.51
C VAL A 112 15.45 13.46 2.65
N ASN A 113 15.90 13.69 3.88
CA ASN A 113 17.29 14.05 4.19
C ASN A 113 17.78 15.26 3.38
N GLY A 114 16.88 16.23 3.15
CA GLY A 114 17.16 17.43 2.36
C GLY A 114 17.11 17.24 0.84
N VAL A 115 16.99 16.00 0.35
CA VAL A 115 16.88 15.70 -1.08
C VAL A 115 15.42 15.66 -1.49
N LYS A 116 15.07 16.40 -2.54
CA LYS A 116 13.76 16.35 -3.16
C LYS A 116 13.55 15.01 -3.86
N ILE A 117 12.47 14.30 -3.50
CA ILE A 117 12.21 12.96 -4.01
C ILE A 117 11.13 12.88 -5.08
N ASP A 118 10.27 13.87 -5.15
CA ASP A 118 9.27 13.99 -6.20
C ASP A 118 8.86 15.45 -6.47
N ASP A 119 8.16 15.64 -7.61
CA ASP A 119 7.63 16.94 -8.06
C ASP A 119 6.11 17.03 -7.95
N ILE A 120 5.49 16.09 -7.24
CA ILE A 120 4.03 16.03 -7.14
C ILE A 120 3.58 17.01 -6.06
N THR A 121 2.76 17.98 -6.45
CA THR A 121 2.19 18.96 -5.53
C THR A 121 1.37 18.29 -4.42
N THR A 122 1.70 18.60 -3.18
CA THR A 122 1.07 18.00 -2.00
C THR A 122 0.92 19.03 -0.87
N ALA A 123 0.03 18.74 0.09
CA ALA A 123 -0.14 19.54 1.29
C ALA A 123 1.15 19.57 2.13
N PRO A 124 1.46 20.71 2.78
CA PRO A 124 2.66 20.83 3.61
C PRO A 124 2.59 19.93 4.84
N PHE A 125 3.76 19.48 5.28
CA PHE A 125 3.95 18.78 6.54
C PHE A 125 5.24 19.27 7.19
N PRO A 126 5.24 19.58 8.51
CA PRO A 126 6.45 20.05 9.18
C PRO A 126 7.54 19.00 9.16
N LYS A 127 8.78 19.46 9.35
CA LYS A 127 9.93 18.55 9.41
C LYS A 127 9.73 17.55 10.55
N ALA A 128 9.83 16.25 10.23
CA ALA A 128 9.84 15.17 11.18
C ALA A 128 11.09 14.32 11.04
N GLU A 129 11.67 13.92 12.14
CA GLU A 129 12.73 12.92 12.22
C GLU A 129 12.09 11.58 12.57
N LEU A 130 12.33 10.56 11.77
CA LEU A 130 11.76 9.23 11.96
C LEU A 130 12.65 8.44 12.93
N LEU A 131 12.15 8.22 14.12
CA LEU A 131 12.88 7.54 15.20
C LEU A 131 12.53 6.06 15.25
N GLY A 132 13.49 5.24 15.64
CA GLY A 132 13.29 3.83 15.97
C GLY A 132 12.69 3.03 14.83
N ASP A 133 11.39 2.73 14.91
CA ASP A 133 10.63 1.89 14.01
C ASP A 133 9.57 2.68 13.21
N GLN A 134 9.74 4.00 13.08
CA GLN A 134 8.80 4.89 12.42
C GLN A 134 9.02 4.95 10.91
N TYR A 135 7.93 4.88 10.18
CA TYR A 135 7.87 4.99 8.72
C TYR A 135 6.96 6.15 8.31
N PHE A 136 7.40 6.93 7.34
CA PHE A 136 6.56 7.95 6.73
C PHE A 136 5.99 7.42 5.43
N VAL A 137 4.67 7.36 5.35
CA VAL A 137 3.95 6.78 4.22
C VAL A 137 3.04 7.80 3.59
N LEU A 138 2.95 7.80 2.27
CA LEU A 138 2.08 8.70 1.52
C LEU A 138 1.19 7.95 0.54
N ASP A 139 0.05 8.56 0.23
CA ASP A 139 -0.76 8.18 -0.92
C ASP A 139 -0.04 8.52 -2.22
N ASP A 140 -0.15 7.69 -3.26
CA ASP A 140 0.42 8.02 -4.57
C ASP A 140 -0.36 9.15 -5.24
N ASN A 141 -1.66 9.23 -5.01
CA ASN A 141 -2.45 10.41 -5.32
C ASN A 141 -2.33 11.43 -4.18
N ARG A 142 -1.37 12.35 -4.30
CA ARG A 142 -1.02 13.32 -3.26
C ARG A 142 -2.11 14.33 -2.90
N SER A 143 -3.18 14.39 -3.68
CA SER A 143 -4.37 15.22 -3.35
C SER A 143 -5.17 14.67 -2.18
N PHE A 144 -5.00 13.39 -1.84
CA PHE A 144 -5.57 12.80 -0.62
C PHE A 144 -4.67 13.09 0.58
N ALA A 145 -5.29 13.28 1.77
CA ALA A 145 -4.58 13.60 2.99
C ALA A 145 -4.78 12.56 4.11
N LYS A 146 -5.24 11.35 3.79
CA LYS A 146 -5.36 10.27 4.78
C LYS A 146 -4.10 9.41 4.80
N ASP A 147 -2.96 10.06 5.01
CA ASP A 147 -1.65 9.44 5.08
C ASP A 147 -0.82 10.07 6.21
N SER A 148 0.49 9.88 6.24
CA SER A 148 1.33 10.40 7.31
C SER A 148 1.32 11.93 7.46
N ARG A 149 0.80 12.67 6.49
CA ARG A 149 0.57 14.12 6.63
C ARG A 149 -0.60 14.42 7.58
N ASP A 150 -1.55 13.49 7.71
CA ASP A 150 -2.73 13.60 8.57
C ASP A 150 -2.52 12.92 9.93
N PHE A 151 -2.06 11.65 9.92
CA PHE A 151 -1.94 10.86 11.15
C PHE A 151 -0.52 10.72 11.69
N GLY A 152 0.50 11.28 11.02
CA GLY A 152 1.90 11.15 11.43
C GLY A 152 2.58 9.88 10.96
N PRO A 153 3.82 9.61 11.42
CA PRO A 153 4.54 8.39 11.11
C PRO A 153 3.80 7.13 11.59
N VAL A 154 3.99 6.04 10.86
CA VAL A 154 3.43 4.72 11.16
C VAL A 154 4.49 3.85 11.82
N LEU A 155 4.13 3.13 12.86
CA LEU A 155 5.01 2.15 13.49
C LEU A 155 5.15 0.90 12.62
N ARG A 156 6.32 0.27 12.71
CA ARG A 156 6.65 -0.96 11.97
C ARG A 156 5.60 -2.07 12.13
N ASP A 157 5.08 -2.23 13.33
CA ASP A 157 4.15 -3.31 13.67
C ASP A 157 2.78 -3.15 12.99
N ALA A 158 2.39 -1.95 12.64
CA ALA A 158 1.18 -1.72 11.87
C ALA A 158 1.33 -2.13 10.39
N ILE A 159 2.56 -2.25 9.89
CA ILE A 159 2.86 -2.66 8.52
C ILE A 159 2.93 -4.19 8.46
N PHE A 160 1.88 -4.83 7.99
CA PHE A 160 1.82 -6.29 7.98
C PHE A 160 2.30 -6.94 6.68
N GLY A 161 2.33 -6.21 5.56
CA GLY A 161 2.72 -6.82 4.31
C GLY A 161 3.17 -5.84 3.22
N ARG A 162 3.88 -6.39 2.24
CA ARG A 162 4.26 -5.71 1.01
C ARG A 162 3.21 -5.96 -0.07
N VAL A 163 2.70 -4.91 -0.68
CA VAL A 163 1.83 -5.01 -1.85
C VAL A 163 2.71 -5.17 -3.08
N PHE A 164 2.75 -6.37 -3.66
CA PHE A 164 3.71 -6.69 -4.72
C PHE A 164 3.10 -6.88 -6.10
N LEU A 165 1.78 -7.14 -6.18
CA LEU A 165 1.10 -7.42 -7.43
C LEU A 165 -0.28 -6.77 -7.46
N VAL A 166 -0.54 -5.96 -8.47
CA VAL A 166 -1.89 -5.60 -8.90
C VAL A 166 -2.34 -6.66 -9.88
N PHE A 167 -3.46 -7.34 -9.64
CA PHE A 167 -3.94 -8.43 -10.48
C PHE A 167 -5.28 -8.14 -11.16
N TRP A 168 -5.94 -7.04 -10.78
CA TRP A 168 -7.18 -6.61 -11.41
C TRP A 168 -7.25 -5.08 -11.50
N PRO A 169 -7.79 -4.53 -12.59
CA PRO A 169 -8.22 -5.22 -13.82
C PRO A 169 -7.05 -5.84 -14.60
N LEU A 170 -7.32 -6.86 -15.42
CA LEU A 170 -6.27 -7.62 -16.12
C LEU A 170 -5.32 -6.78 -16.98
N ARG A 171 -5.81 -5.67 -17.54
CA ARG A 171 -5.00 -4.71 -18.31
C ARG A 171 -3.94 -4.00 -17.44
N ASP A 172 -4.10 -4.03 -16.13
CA ASP A 172 -3.27 -3.34 -15.14
C ASP A 172 -2.45 -4.32 -14.29
N ILE A 173 -2.28 -5.56 -14.75
CA ILE A 173 -1.43 -6.54 -14.04
C ILE A 173 0.00 -6.02 -13.96
N GLY A 174 0.59 -6.07 -12.77
CA GLY A 174 1.98 -5.71 -12.54
C GLY A 174 2.27 -5.23 -11.12
N SER A 175 3.53 -4.89 -10.88
CA SER A 175 3.93 -4.33 -9.59
C SER A 175 3.44 -2.89 -9.44
N PRO A 176 2.87 -2.49 -8.29
CA PRO A 176 2.55 -1.10 -8.02
C PRO A 176 3.80 -0.20 -7.99
N GLU A 177 4.98 -0.77 -7.75
CA GLU A 177 6.25 -0.05 -7.72
C GLU A 177 6.76 0.33 -9.12
N SER A 178 6.34 -0.39 -10.15
CA SER A 178 6.69 -0.06 -11.54
C SER A 178 5.96 1.18 -12.06
N ARG A 179 4.91 1.62 -11.36
CA ARG A 179 4.12 2.78 -11.69
C ARG A 179 4.46 3.90 -10.73
N ARG A 180 4.94 5.00 -11.25
CA ARG A 180 5.29 6.16 -10.43
C ARG A 180 4.03 6.89 -9.96
N PRO A 181 4.05 7.46 -8.74
CA PRO A 181 3.08 8.46 -8.36
C PRO A 181 2.95 9.52 -9.46
N GLY A 182 1.74 9.95 -9.73
CA GLY A 182 1.45 10.89 -10.80
C GLY A 182 0.46 11.96 -10.37
N PRO A 183 0.15 12.92 -11.24
CA PRO A 183 -0.92 13.85 -10.98
C PRO A 183 -2.22 13.07 -10.76
N PRO A 184 -3.12 13.58 -9.90
CA PRO A 184 -4.38 12.90 -9.63
C PRO A 184 -5.12 12.67 -10.95
N PRO A 185 -5.68 11.48 -11.17
CA PRO A 185 -6.66 11.31 -12.22
C PRO A 185 -7.76 12.34 -11.93
N GLY A 186 -8.28 12.99 -12.97
CA GLY A 186 -9.49 13.82 -12.84
C GLY A 186 -10.55 13.05 -12.05
N GLN A 187 -11.57 13.72 -11.54
CA GLN A 187 -12.60 13.07 -10.71
C GLN A 187 -13.13 11.80 -11.42
N VAL A 188 -12.66 10.65 -10.97
CA VAL A 188 -13.14 9.34 -11.42
C VAL A 188 -14.29 8.98 -10.48
N ARG A 189 -15.50 8.88 -11.03
CA ARG A 189 -16.63 8.30 -10.32
C ARG A 189 -16.61 6.80 -10.52
N CYS A 190 -16.74 6.08 -9.44
CA CYS A 190 -16.96 4.64 -9.46
C CYS A 190 -18.48 4.44 -9.47
N ASP A 191 -19.03 4.04 -10.59
CA ASP A 191 -20.44 3.69 -10.73
C ASP A 191 -20.75 2.35 -10.02
#